data_2dee042208a16ea3a05d34c6d3f8d07d
#
_entry.id   2dee042208a16ea3a05d34c6d3f8d07d
#
_cell.length_a   1.000
_cell.length_b   1.000
_cell.length_c   1.000
_cell.angle_alpha   90.00
_cell.angle_beta   90.00
_cell.angle_gamma   90.00
#
_symmetry.space_group_name_H-M   'P 1'
#
loop_
_entity.id
_entity.type
_entity.pdbx_description
1 polymer ?
#
loop_
_entity_poly.entity_id
_entity_poly.type
_entity_poly.pdbx_seq_one_letter_code
_entity_poly.pdbx_strand_id
1 'polypeptide(L)'
;MIRTDSAIILHGRKFSDTSKILHVYTRNHGKISILAKGVRSSKSKFGSSLEVISCSTLSWYHSTQKDLYLVKSAEQYTPTYHILSDYDKLITCIAIAEVLSTTQENEESHPELFDLTHQILQFFNKSQILKSPYNLFFTFLIKTALCMGFGMSFHKCNITGELIDIRDSEYFFFSYYEGSILSLDVDHSGQQGILLNSSIVSILQKLDTGLLDDNSSFNISSSDTFTIHDFLSRYFSIHSHKKFTWRTMPPGATI
;
A
#
# COMPACT_ATOMS: atom_id res chain seq x y z
N MET A 1 31.02 1.28 0.71
CA MET A 1 30.50 1.48 2.09
C MET A 1 29.44 0.41 2.34
N ILE A 2 29.30 -0.08 3.59
CA ILE A 2 28.18 -0.99 3.95
C ILE A 2 27.08 -0.14 4.56
N ARG A 3 25.83 -0.36 4.11
CA ARG A 3 24.63 0.19 4.74
C ARG A 3 23.81 -0.96 5.32
N THR A 4 23.08 -0.67 6.39
CA THR A 4 22.16 -1.61 7.04
C THR A 4 20.86 -0.89 7.37
N ASP A 5 19.72 -1.52 7.06
CA ASP A 5 18.40 -0.93 7.30
C ASP A 5 17.32 -2.00 7.44
N SER A 6 16.18 -1.62 7.97
CA SER A 6 14.95 -2.40 7.91
C SER A 6 14.41 -2.38 6.49
N ALA A 7 14.01 -3.53 5.98
CA ALA A 7 13.65 -3.71 4.59
C ALA A 7 12.44 -4.63 4.40
N ILE A 8 11.59 -4.31 3.43
CA ILE A 8 10.49 -5.15 2.95
C ILE A 8 10.78 -5.54 1.51
N ILE A 9 10.75 -6.82 1.21
CA ILE A 9 11.00 -7.35 -0.13
C ILE A 9 9.73 -7.19 -0.97
N LEU A 10 9.78 -6.35 -2.01
CA LEU A 10 8.61 -6.04 -2.85
C LEU A 10 8.39 -7.09 -3.94
N HIS A 11 9.41 -7.35 -4.73
CA HIS A 11 9.38 -8.38 -5.78
C HIS A 11 10.80 -8.77 -6.19
N GLY A 12 10.91 -9.87 -6.95
CA GLY A 12 12.20 -10.35 -7.43
C GLY A 12 12.12 -11.07 -8.76
N ARG A 13 13.20 -11.03 -9.50
CA ARG A 13 13.37 -11.76 -10.77
C ARG A 13 14.63 -12.59 -10.80
N LYS A 14 14.60 -13.72 -11.52
CA LYS A 14 15.80 -14.51 -11.79
C LYS A 14 16.83 -13.66 -12.53
N PHE A 15 18.08 -13.71 -12.08
CA PHE A 15 19.22 -13.05 -12.72
C PHE A 15 20.19 -14.06 -13.34
N SER A 16 20.51 -15.12 -12.60
CA SER A 16 21.31 -16.25 -13.06
C SER A 16 20.77 -17.54 -12.43
N ASP A 17 21.45 -18.66 -12.63
CA ASP A 17 21.00 -19.96 -12.09
C ASP A 17 20.85 -19.96 -10.58
N THR A 18 21.68 -19.22 -9.86
CA THR A 18 21.65 -19.18 -8.39
C THR A 18 21.30 -17.80 -7.82
N SER A 19 21.14 -16.75 -8.65
CA SER A 19 20.98 -15.38 -8.19
C SER A 19 19.61 -14.79 -8.56
N LYS A 20 19.11 -13.87 -7.73
CA LYS A 20 17.94 -13.02 -8.02
C LYS A 20 18.36 -11.55 -7.96
N ILE A 21 17.70 -10.71 -8.76
CA ILE A 21 17.60 -9.26 -8.50
C ILE A 21 16.30 -9.05 -7.76
N LEU A 22 16.37 -8.34 -6.64
CA LEU A 22 15.23 -8.02 -5.79
C LEU A 22 15.06 -6.50 -5.73
N HIS A 23 13.81 -6.05 -5.76
CA HIS A 23 13.43 -4.69 -5.44
C HIS A 23 12.93 -4.66 -4.01
N VAL A 24 13.48 -3.75 -3.22
CA VAL A 24 13.33 -3.73 -1.78
C VAL A 24 12.96 -2.32 -1.36
N TYR A 25 12.00 -2.18 -0.47
CA TYR A 25 11.65 -0.92 0.17
C TYR A 25 12.31 -0.88 1.54
N THR A 26 13.16 0.10 1.77
CA THR A 26 13.89 0.28 3.02
C THR A 26 13.36 1.47 3.79
N ARG A 27 13.49 1.45 5.11
CA ARG A 27 12.93 2.48 5.98
C ARG A 27 13.58 3.86 5.77
N ASN A 28 14.91 3.88 5.67
CA ASN A 28 15.67 5.14 5.65
C ASN A 28 16.35 5.45 4.31
N HIS A 29 16.30 4.52 3.34
CA HIS A 29 16.94 4.68 2.03
C HIS A 29 15.97 4.49 0.86
N GLY A 30 14.65 4.43 1.12
CA GLY A 30 13.64 4.28 0.09
C GLY A 30 13.72 2.95 -0.68
N LYS A 31 13.28 2.97 -1.93
CA LYS A 31 13.31 1.79 -2.80
C LYS A 31 14.69 1.60 -3.42
N ILE A 32 15.25 0.42 -3.28
CA ILE A 32 16.55 0.03 -3.83
C ILE A 32 16.49 -1.29 -4.59
N SER A 33 17.42 -1.48 -5.52
CA SER A 33 17.61 -2.76 -6.22
C SER A 33 18.84 -3.48 -5.69
N ILE A 34 18.69 -4.76 -5.34
CA ILE A 34 19.78 -5.57 -4.81
C ILE A 34 19.99 -6.87 -5.61
N LEU A 35 21.24 -7.26 -5.74
CA LEU A 35 21.66 -8.55 -6.29
C LEU A 35 21.92 -9.54 -5.13
N ALA A 36 21.10 -10.57 -5.03
CA ALA A 36 21.24 -11.65 -4.06
C ALA A 36 21.91 -12.87 -4.72
N LYS A 37 23.24 -12.98 -4.59
CA LYS A 37 24.01 -14.10 -5.13
C LYS A 37 23.78 -15.37 -4.29
N GLY A 38 23.54 -16.50 -4.96
CA GLY A 38 23.36 -17.79 -4.31
C GLY A 38 22.02 -17.97 -3.58
N VAL A 39 21.08 -17.00 -3.67
CA VAL A 39 19.78 -17.08 -2.98
C VAL A 39 18.91 -18.26 -3.45
N ARG A 40 19.10 -18.75 -4.67
CA ARG A 40 18.39 -19.89 -5.24
C ARG A 40 19.11 -21.24 -5.05
N SER A 41 20.27 -21.22 -4.42
CA SER A 41 20.99 -22.46 -4.09
C SER A 41 20.29 -23.17 -2.93
N SER A 42 20.32 -24.52 -2.94
CA SER A 42 19.83 -25.34 -1.82
C SER A 42 20.57 -25.07 -0.50
N LYS A 43 21.79 -24.52 -0.58
CA LYS A 43 22.60 -24.09 0.56
C LYS A 43 22.59 -22.58 0.77
N SER A 44 21.50 -21.91 0.36
CA SER A 44 21.37 -20.46 0.53
C SER A 44 21.46 -20.07 2.00
N LYS A 45 22.30 -19.07 2.31
CA LYS A 45 22.43 -18.49 3.65
C LYS A 45 21.31 -17.54 4.02
N PHE A 46 20.43 -17.20 3.08
CA PHE A 46 19.39 -16.18 3.28
C PHE A 46 18.06 -16.78 3.74
N GLY A 47 17.81 -18.08 3.52
CA GLY A 47 16.54 -18.71 3.89
C GLY A 47 15.33 -17.96 3.33
N SER A 48 14.34 -17.66 4.19
CA SER A 48 13.14 -16.89 3.87
C SER A 48 13.33 -15.36 3.91
N SER A 49 14.50 -14.89 4.37
CA SER A 49 14.74 -13.44 4.62
C SER A 49 14.65 -12.56 3.36
N LEU A 50 14.75 -13.16 2.17
CA LEU A 50 14.71 -12.48 0.88
C LEU A 50 13.52 -12.93 0.00
N GLU A 51 12.52 -13.57 0.58
CA GLU A 51 11.27 -13.86 -0.13
C GLU A 51 10.32 -12.66 -0.10
N VAL A 52 9.41 -12.57 -1.09
CA VAL A 52 8.46 -11.45 -1.21
C VAL A 52 7.66 -11.28 0.06
N ILE A 53 7.40 -10.03 0.45
CA ILE A 53 6.74 -9.59 1.69
C ILE A 53 7.51 -9.87 2.99
N SER A 54 8.71 -10.48 2.93
CA SER A 54 9.54 -10.62 4.12
C SER A 54 10.02 -9.27 4.63
N CYS A 55 9.94 -9.08 5.96
CA CYS A 55 10.54 -7.95 6.66
C CYS A 55 11.86 -8.40 7.27
N SER A 56 12.96 -7.78 6.83
CA SER A 56 14.31 -8.21 7.18
C SER A 56 15.21 -7.04 7.52
N THR A 57 16.14 -7.25 8.44
CA THR A 57 17.31 -6.38 8.58
C THR A 57 18.26 -6.73 7.45
N LEU A 58 18.41 -5.79 6.50
CA LEU A 58 19.19 -5.96 5.27
C LEU A 58 20.50 -5.19 5.36
N SER A 59 21.62 -5.85 5.05
CA SER A 59 22.92 -5.18 4.85
C SER A 59 23.38 -5.35 3.40
N TRP A 60 23.86 -4.25 2.80
CA TRP A 60 24.32 -4.25 1.39
C TRP A 60 25.57 -3.41 1.20
N TYR A 61 26.31 -3.70 0.13
CA TYR A 61 27.43 -2.88 -0.31
C TYR A 61 26.89 -1.74 -1.17
N HIS A 62 26.90 -0.53 -0.61
CA HIS A 62 26.45 0.68 -1.29
C HIS A 62 27.59 1.30 -2.10
N SER A 63 27.27 1.80 -3.30
CA SER A 63 28.15 2.56 -4.19
C SER A 63 27.34 3.67 -4.85
N THR A 64 27.88 4.88 -4.90
CA THR A 64 27.24 6.03 -5.57
C THR A 64 27.25 5.94 -7.11
N GLN A 65 27.98 4.97 -7.66
CA GLN A 65 28.10 4.76 -9.11
C GLN A 65 27.20 3.65 -9.65
N LYS A 66 26.35 3.04 -8.83
CA LYS A 66 25.56 1.86 -9.18
C LYS A 66 24.17 1.91 -8.58
N ASP A 67 23.19 1.56 -9.37
CA ASP A 67 21.78 1.42 -8.94
C ASP A 67 21.43 -0.01 -8.51
N LEU A 68 22.36 -0.96 -8.64
CA LEU A 68 22.22 -2.35 -8.23
C LEU A 68 23.27 -2.71 -7.18
N TYR A 69 22.84 -2.91 -5.96
CA TYR A 69 23.71 -3.17 -4.81
C TYR A 69 23.84 -4.67 -4.54
N LEU A 70 25.01 -5.11 -4.10
CA LEU A 70 25.22 -6.50 -3.69
C LEU A 70 24.78 -6.69 -2.23
N VAL A 71 23.88 -7.67 -1.99
CA VAL A 71 23.48 -8.01 -0.62
C VAL A 71 24.64 -8.69 0.13
N LYS A 72 24.89 -8.24 1.35
CA LYS A 72 25.85 -8.84 2.28
C LYS A 72 25.18 -9.86 3.20
N SER A 73 24.10 -9.44 3.87
CA SER A 73 23.32 -10.29 4.77
C SER A 73 21.86 -9.82 4.81
N ALA A 74 20.98 -10.73 5.17
CA ALA A 74 19.58 -10.46 5.46
C ALA A 74 19.15 -11.37 6.60
N GLU A 75 18.45 -10.81 7.57
CA GLU A 75 17.90 -11.51 8.72
C GLU A 75 16.43 -11.12 8.89
N GLN A 76 15.53 -12.10 8.75
CA GLN A 76 14.10 -11.87 8.88
C GLN A 76 13.75 -11.65 10.35
N TYR A 77 13.04 -10.55 10.66
CA TYR A 77 12.60 -10.20 12.01
C TYR A 77 11.07 -10.25 12.21
N THR A 78 10.30 -10.31 11.11
CA THR A 78 8.85 -10.53 11.17
C THR A 78 8.51 -11.84 10.45
N PRO A 79 7.94 -12.83 11.15
CA PRO A 79 7.46 -14.04 10.52
C PRO A 79 6.41 -13.75 9.46
N THR A 80 6.24 -14.62 8.47
CA THR A 80 5.25 -14.48 7.39
C THR A 80 4.30 -15.69 7.27
N TYR A 81 4.40 -16.64 8.20
CA TYR A 81 3.69 -17.91 8.13
C TYR A 81 2.17 -17.76 7.99
N HIS A 82 1.54 -16.91 8.84
CA HIS A 82 0.09 -16.71 8.80
C HIS A 82 -0.38 -15.90 7.59
N ILE A 83 0.51 -15.13 6.98
CA ILE A 83 0.24 -14.45 5.71
C ILE A 83 0.25 -15.49 4.58
N LEU A 84 1.28 -16.34 4.53
CA LEU A 84 1.46 -17.32 3.45
C LEU A 84 0.42 -18.46 3.50
N SER A 85 -0.18 -18.73 4.64
CA SER A 85 -1.22 -19.76 4.82
C SER A 85 -2.65 -19.27 4.54
N ASP A 86 -2.84 -17.97 4.28
CA ASP A 86 -4.14 -17.34 4.04
C ASP A 86 -4.09 -16.58 2.70
N TYR A 87 -4.91 -17.04 1.75
CA TYR A 87 -4.91 -16.49 0.39
C TYR A 87 -5.22 -14.98 0.36
N ASP A 88 -6.24 -14.53 1.11
CA ASP A 88 -6.68 -13.14 1.08
C ASP A 88 -5.65 -12.21 1.71
N LYS A 89 -4.99 -12.64 2.79
CA LYS A 89 -3.86 -11.91 3.37
C LYS A 89 -2.68 -11.83 2.41
N LEU A 90 -2.32 -12.95 1.78
CA LEU A 90 -1.21 -13.01 0.84
C LEU A 90 -1.45 -12.06 -0.34
N ILE A 91 -2.62 -12.13 -0.96
CA ILE A 91 -2.97 -11.28 -2.11
C ILE A 91 -2.98 -9.79 -1.70
N THR A 92 -3.51 -9.47 -0.52
CA THR A 92 -3.48 -8.10 0.01
C THR A 92 -2.05 -7.60 0.21
N CYS A 93 -1.16 -8.42 0.78
CA CYS A 93 0.24 -8.05 0.95
C CYS A 93 0.97 -7.88 -0.39
N ILE A 94 0.66 -8.72 -1.40
CA ILE A 94 1.22 -8.57 -2.75
C ILE A 94 0.73 -7.27 -3.39
N ALA A 95 -0.56 -6.92 -3.23
CA ALA A 95 -1.10 -5.66 -3.72
C ALA A 95 -0.41 -4.44 -3.07
N ILE A 96 -0.17 -4.48 -1.75
CA ILE A 96 0.61 -3.46 -1.04
C ILE A 96 2.03 -3.34 -1.61
N ALA A 97 2.72 -4.47 -1.83
CA ALA A 97 4.05 -4.48 -2.42
C ALA A 97 4.07 -3.90 -3.85
N GLU A 98 3.03 -4.17 -4.65
CA GLU A 98 2.86 -3.61 -6.00
C GLU A 98 2.66 -2.09 -5.94
N VAL A 99 1.84 -1.58 -5.02
CA VAL A 99 1.65 -0.14 -4.80
C VAL A 99 2.98 0.52 -4.46
N LEU A 100 3.70 0.02 -3.46
CA LEU A 100 5.02 0.56 -3.08
C LEU A 100 6.01 0.53 -4.24
N SER A 101 6.04 -0.57 -5.00
CA SER A 101 6.93 -0.69 -6.16
C SER A 101 6.65 0.37 -7.24
N THR A 102 5.36 0.73 -7.42
CA THR A 102 4.91 1.63 -8.49
C THR A 102 4.96 3.10 -8.06
N THR A 103 4.61 3.39 -6.80
CA THR A 103 4.48 4.78 -6.30
C THR A 103 5.77 5.34 -5.76
N GLN A 104 6.59 4.51 -5.11
CA GLN A 104 7.80 5.01 -4.48
C GLN A 104 8.92 5.20 -5.50
N GLU A 105 9.62 6.33 -5.40
CA GLU A 105 10.82 6.58 -6.20
C GLU A 105 12.08 5.92 -5.60
N ASN A 106 13.10 5.74 -6.44
CA ASN A 106 14.34 5.11 -5.98
C ASN A 106 15.08 6.05 -5.03
N GLU A 107 15.55 5.49 -3.92
CA GLU A 107 16.35 6.18 -2.89
C GLU A 107 15.64 7.36 -2.21
N GLU A 108 14.32 7.51 -2.40
CA GLU A 108 13.49 8.44 -1.65
C GLU A 108 12.81 7.73 -0.49
N SER A 109 13.12 8.15 0.74
CA SER A 109 12.63 7.48 1.94
C SER A 109 11.36 8.15 2.48
N HIS A 110 10.38 7.30 2.81
CA HIS A 110 9.19 7.69 3.56
C HIS A 110 9.05 6.73 4.76
N PRO A 111 9.73 7.04 5.89
CA PRO A 111 9.73 6.14 7.06
C PRO A 111 8.35 5.84 7.60
N GLU A 112 7.43 6.81 7.56
CA GLU A 112 6.05 6.65 8.04
C GLU A 112 5.28 5.62 7.20
N LEU A 113 5.46 5.64 5.87
CA LEU A 113 4.84 4.66 4.98
C LEU A 113 5.45 3.27 5.16
N PHE A 114 6.77 3.20 5.40
CA PHE A 114 7.42 1.93 5.75
C PHE A 114 6.85 1.36 7.05
N ASP A 115 6.75 2.19 8.10
CA ASP A 115 6.26 1.79 9.42
C ASP A 115 4.79 1.34 9.35
N LEU A 116 3.93 2.04 8.61
CA LEU A 116 2.55 1.61 8.34
C LEU A 116 2.50 0.25 7.64
N THR A 117 3.29 0.08 6.57
CA THR A 117 3.36 -1.20 5.85
C THR A 117 3.78 -2.33 6.78
N HIS A 118 4.83 -2.11 7.56
CA HIS A 118 5.31 -3.10 8.53
C HIS A 118 4.26 -3.44 9.59
N GLN A 119 3.52 -2.43 10.10
CA GLN A 119 2.42 -2.65 11.05
C GLN A 119 1.31 -3.53 10.45
N ILE A 120 0.91 -3.28 9.19
CA ILE A 120 -0.08 -4.11 8.51
C ILE A 120 0.42 -5.55 8.35
N LEU A 121 1.67 -5.76 7.93
CA LEU A 121 2.26 -7.10 7.81
C LEU A 121 2.34 -7.81 9.16
N GLN A 122 2.70 -7.11 10.23
CA GLN A 122 2.68 -7.65 11.59
C GLN A 122 1.26 -8.00 12.03
N PHE A 123 0.29 -7.15 11.74
CA PHE A 123 -1.10 -7.36 12.08
C PHE A 123 -1.64 -8.62 11.38
N PHE A 124 -1.42 -8.78 10.08
CA PHE A 124 -1.81 -9.98 9.34
C PHE A 124 -1.15 -11.26 9.89
N ASN A 125 0.08 -11.15 10.36
CA ASN A 125 0.78 -12.31 10.90
C ASN A 125 0.32 -12.68 12.33
N LYS A 126 -0.19 -11.74 13.13
CA LYS A 126 -0.71 -11.98 14.48
C LYS A 126 -2.17 -12.42 14.48
N SER A 127 -2.99 -11.84 13.61
CA SER A 127 -4.45 -12.06 13.60
C SER A 127 -4.80 -13.37 12.92
N GLN A 128 -5.46 -14.27 13.64
CA GLN A 128 -5.90 -15.55 13.09
C GLN A 128 -7.14 -15.40 12.20
N ILE A 129 -8.06 -14.50 12.55
CA ILE A 129 -9.32 -14.29 11.83
C ILE A 129 -9.46 -12.81 11.52
N LEU A 130 -9.52 -12.49 10.22
CA LEU A 130 -9.85 -11.15 9.70
C LEU A 130 -11.13 -11.25 8.89
N LYS A 131 -12.05 -10.32 9.10
CA LYS A 131 -13.29 -10.28 8.31
C LYS A 131 -13.04 -9.82 6.89
N SER A 132 -12.16 -8.82 6.73
CA SER A 132 -11.79 -8.31 5.42
C SER A 132 -10.35 -7.75 5.41
N PRO A 133 -9.36 -8.51 4.92
CA PRO A 133 -8.01 -8.00 4.72
C PRO A 133 -7.96 -6.81 3.76
N TYR A 134 -8.92 -6.72 2.81
CA TYR A 134 -8.96 -5.63 1.82
C TYR A 134 -9.27 -4.27 2.41
N ASN A 135 -9.97 -4.18 3.53
CA ASN A 135 -10.17 -2.91 4.22
C ASN A 135 -8.84 -2.29 4.61
N LEU A 136 -7.87 -3.11 5.02
CA LEU A 136 -6.52 -2.64 5.35
C LEU A 136 -5.74 -2.22 4.10
N PHE A 137 -6.02 -2.80 2.94
CA PHE A 137 -5.49 -2.31 1.68
C PHE A 137 -6.01 -0.92 1.33
N PHE A 138 -7.31 -0.66 1.49
CA PHE A 138 -7.87 0.67 1.26
C PHE A 138 -7.35 1.70 2.27
N THR A 139 -7.24 1.32 3.55
CA THR A 139 -6.57 2.15 4.57
C THR A 139 -5.14 2.48 4.14
N PHE A 140 -4.38 1.48 3.69
CA PHE A 140 -3.03 1.68 3.19
C PHE A 140 -2.97 2.65 2.01
N LEU A 141 -3.89 2.56 1.04
CA LEU A 141 -3.97 3.48 -0.10
C LEU A 141 -4.25 4.92 0.36
N ILE A 142 -5.25 5.12 1.23
CA ILE A 142 -5.59 6.44 1.75
C ILE A 142 -4.38 7.09 2.44
N LYS A 143 -3.67 6.34 3.29
CA LYS A 143 -2.47 6.84 3.97
C LYS A 143 -1.27 7.02 3.03
N THR A 144 -1.14 6.18 2.00
CA THR A 144 -0.12 6.35 0.96
C THR A 144 -0.33 7.66 0.20
N ALA A 145 -1.56 7.99 -0.20
CA ALA A 145 -1.87 9.25 -0.86
C ALA A 145 -1.48 10.45 0.01
N LEU A 146 -1.73 10.39 1.32
CA LEU A 146 -1.32 11.43 2.27
C LEU A 146 0.21 11.57 2.33
N CYS A 147 0.95 10.46 2.45
CA CYS A 147 2.42 10.47 2.47
C CYS A 147 3.02 11.02 1.17
N MET A 148 2.33 10.83 0.04
CA MET A 148 2.76 11.33 -1.27
C MET A 148 2.33 12.78 -1.56
N GLY A 149 1.68 13.46 -0.62
CA GLY A 149 1.30 14.87 -0.74
C GLY A 149 -0.01 15.14 -1.48
N PHE A 150 -0.78 14.11 -1.85
CA PHE A 150 -2.12 14.25 -2.42
C PHE A 150 -3.17 13.53 -1.56
N GLY A 151 -3.14 13.78 -0.25
CA GLY A 151 -4.08 13.21 0.71
C GLY A 151 -5.54 13.50 0.35
N MET A 152 -6.43 12.64 0.85
CA MET A 152 -7.88 12.77 0.66
C MET A 152 -8.54 13.22 1.95
N SER A 153 -9.59 14.04 1.84
CA SER A 153 -10.44 14.47 2.95
C SER A 153 -11.86 14.00 2.76
N PHE A 154 -12.31 13.12 3.65
CA PHE A 154 -13.70 12.63 3.66
C PHE A 154 -14.55 13.27 4.76
N HIS A 155 -13.92 13.99 5.68
CA HIS A 155 -14.56 14.58 6.85
C HIS A 155 -14.79 16.09 6.73
N LYS A 156 -14.10 16.74 5.77
CA LYS A 156 -14.10 18.18 5.64
C LYS A 156 -13.96 18.60 4.18
N CYS A 157 -14.73 19.60 3.77
CA CYS A 157 -14.58 20.27 2.48
C CYS A 157 -13.30 21.14 2.49
N ASN A 158 -12.39 20.93 1.54
CA ASN A 158 -11.15 21.72 1.47
C ASN A 158 -11.39 23.17 0.99
N ILE A 159 -12.52 23.45 0.32
CA ILE A 159 -12.87 24.79 -0.17
C ILE A 159 -13.48 25.63 0.96
N THR A 160 -14.54 25.13 1.62
CA THR A 160 -15.29 25.91 2.62
C THR A 160 -14.79 25.70 4.03
N GLY A 161 -14.11 24.59 4.29
CA GLY A 161 -13.72 24.20 5.63
C GLY A 161 -14.83 23.56 6.47
N GLU A 162 -16.02 23.36 5.90
CA GLU A 162 -17.15 22.74 6.59
C GLU A 162 -16.96 21.25 6.80
N LEU A 163 -17.51 20.75 7.91
CA LEU A 163 -17.52 19.32 8.20
C LEU A 163 -18.59 18.62 7.35
N ILE A 164 -18.27 17.44 6.87
CA ILE A 164 -19.18 16.62 6.09
C ILE A 164 -19.94 15.68 7.02
N ASP A 165 -21.25 15.90 7.15
CA ASP A 165 -22.17 15.00 7.84
C ASP A 165 -22.89 14.11 6.80
N ILE A 166 -22.72 12.81 6.92
CA ILE A 166 -23.33 11.84 5.99
C ILE A 166 -24.87 11.82 6.02
N ARG A 167 -25.48 12.50 7.01
CA ARG A 167 -26.94 12.62 7.14
C ARG A 167 -27.52 13.75 6.28
N ASP A 168 -26.68 14.69 5.82
CA ASP A 168 -27.11 15.87 5.10
C ASP A 168 -27.53 15.59 3.66
N SER A 169 -27.03 14.46 3.08
CA SER A 169 -27.36 14.08 1.70
C SER A 169 -27.24 12.57 1.50
N GLU A 170 -27.97 12.05 0.50
CA GLU A 170 -27.81 10.69 0.01
C GLU A 170 -26.55 10.51 -0.86
N TYR A 171 -26.14 11.58 -1.55
CA TYR A 171 -24.98 11.57 -2.44
C TYR A 171 -24.07 12.77 -2.16
N PHE A 172 -22.76 12.55 -2.27
CA PHE A 172 -21.71 13.56 -2.08
C PHE A 172 -20.79 13.57 -3.27
N PHE A 173 -20.42 14.75 -3.74
CA PHE A 173 -19.44 14.89 -4.81
C PHE A 173 -18.03 14.96 -4.22
N PHE A 174 -17.17 14.01 -4.62
CA PHE A 174 -15.74 14.07 -4.32
C PHE A 174 -15.01 14.70 -5.51
N SER A 175 -14.36 15.83 -5.32
CA SER A 175 -13.52 16.48 -6.31
C SER A 175 -12.13 15.85 -6.34
N TYR A 176 -11.73 15.35 -7.50
CA TYR A 176 -10.36 14.82 -7.66
C TYR A 176 -9.30 15.91 -7.54
N TYR A 177 -9.60 17.13 -7.98
CA TYR A 177 -8.68 18.25 -7.89
C TYR A 177 -8.48 18.74 -6.46
N GLU A 178 -9.56 18.93 -5.73
CA GLU A 178 -9.52 19.39 -4.33
C GLU A 178 -9.09 18.28 -3.36
N GLY A 179 -9.15 17.02 -3.79
CA GLY A 179 -8.88 15.86 -2.93
C GLY A 179 -9.86 15.76 -1.76
N SER A 180 -11.09 16.28 -1.89
CA SER A 180 -12.06 16.27 -0.81
C SER A 180 -13.49 16.09 -1.30
N ILE A 181 -14.36 15.65 -0.38
CA ILE A 181 -15.81 15.83 -0.52
C ILE A 181 -16.10 17.32 -0.46
N LEU A 182 -16.94 17.82 -1.38
CA LEU A 182 -17.38 19.19 -1.39
C LEU A 182 -18.65 19.36 -0.57
N SER A 183 -18.76 20.52 0.12
CA SER A 183 -20.01 20.94 0.77
C SER A 183 -21.12 21.09 -0.26
N LEU A 184 -22.37 20.87 0.13
CA LEU A 184 -23.54 20.88 -0.77
C LEU A 184 -23.74 22.23 -1.48
N ASP A 185 -23.27 23.32 -0.89
CA ASP A 185 -23.37 24.68 -1.42
C ASP A 185 -22.29 25.01 -2.47
N VAL A 186 -21.30 24.13 -2.64
CA VAL A 186 -20.22 24.36 -3.61
C VAL A 186 -20.66 23.91 -4.99
N ASP A 187 -20.64 24.83 -5.95
CA ASP A 187 -20.85 24.49 -7.36
C ASP A 187 -19.67 23.64 -7.87
N HIS A 188 -19.99 22.43 -8.31
CA HIS A 188 -19.05 21.49 -8.87
C HIS A 188 -19.20 21.32 -10.39
N SER A 189 -19.95 22.21 -11.05
CA SER A 189 -20.16 22.22 -12.49
C SER A 189 -18.80 22.32 -13.21
N GLY A 190 -18.50 21.35 -14.07
CA GLY A 190 -17.23 21.30 -14.80
C GLY A 190 -16.02 20.76 -14.01
N GLN A 191 -16.16 20.42 -12.73
CA GLN A 191 -15.10 19.77 -11.99
C GLN A 191 -15.02 18.28 -12.27
N GLN A 192 -13.79 17.77 -12.34
CA GLN A 192 -13.57 16.32 -12.42
C GLN A 192 -13.74 15.69 -11.03
N GLY A 193 -14.62 14.72 -10.91
CA GLY A 193 -14.90 14.07 -9.65
C GLY A 193 -15.83 12.87 -9.80
N ILE A 194 -16.36 12.41 -8.70
CA ILE A 194 -17.28 11.28 -8.61
C ILE A 194 -18.37 11.54 -7.58
N LEU A 195 -19.59 11.11 -7.89
CA LEU A 195 -20.67 11.04 -6.89
C LEU A 195 -20.54 9.74 -6.10
N LEU A 196 -20.42 9.86 -4.79
CA LEU A 196 -20.39 8.77 -3.83
C LEU A 196 -21.65 8.81 -2.98
N ASN A 197 -22.29 7.66 -2.76
CA ASN A 197 -23.41 7.61 -1.84
C ASN A 197 -22.93 7.72 -0.37
N SER A 198 -23.82 8.11 0.52
CA SER A 198 -23.51 8.30 1.95
C SER A 198 -22.93 7.05 2.64
N SER A 199 -23.33 5.85 2.20
CA SER A 199 -22.77 4.59 2.71
C SER A 199 -21.27 4.47 2.39
N ILE A 200 -20.87 4.73 1.14
CA ILE A 200 -19.46 4.72 0.74
C ILE A 200 -18.66 5.79 1.46
N VAL A 201 -19.22 7.01 1.59
CA VAL A 201 -18.57 8.08 2.35
C VAL A 201 -18.34 7.67 3.79
N SER A 202 -19.34 7.07 4.45
CA SER A 202 -19.20 6.53 5.82
C SER A 202 -18.09 5.47 5.94
N ILE A 203 -17.97 4.58 4.95
CA ILE A 203 -16.91 3.59 4.90
C ILE A 203 -15.55 4.27 4.77
N LEU A 204 -15.39 5.21 3.84
CA LEU A 204 -14.15 5.94 3.62
C LEU A 204 -13.72 6.74 4.86
N GLN A 205 -14.67 7.38 5.54
CA GLN A 205 -14.43 8.07 6.82
C GLN A 205 -13.89 7.12 7.90
N LYS A 206 -14.46 5.91 8.02
CA LYS A 206 -13.99 4.88 8.96
C LYS A 206 -12.59 4.40 8.59
N LEU A 207 -12.33 4.13 7.31
CA LEU A 207 -11.03 3.66 6.82
C LEU A 207 -9.92 4.71 7.03
N ASP A 208 -10.27 5.99 6.92
CA ASP A 208 -9.33 7.10 7.10
C ASP A 208 -8.92 7.30 8.57
N THR A 209 -9.86 7.25 9.51
CA THR A 209 -9.61 7.55 10.93
C THR A 209 -9.44 6.33 11.82
N GLY A 210 -9.94 5.17 11.40
CA GLY A 210 -9.93 3.95 12.21
C GLY A 210 -8.55 3.33 12.41
N LEU A 211 -8.39 2.62 13.52
CA LEU A 211 -7.23 1.77 13.78
C LEU A 211 -7.29 0.50 12.91
N LEU A 212 -6.17 -0.21 12.77
CA LEU A 212 -6.10 -1.43 11.96
C LEU A 212 -7.08 -2.51 12.45
N ASP A 213 -7.25 -2.65 13.79
CA ASP A 213 -8.22 -3.58 14.38
C ASP A 213 -9.65 -3.22 13.98
N ASP A 214 -10.02 -1.94 14.10
CA ASP A 214 -11.35 -1.44 13.75
C ASP A 214 -11.62 -1.63 12.26
N ASN A 215 -10.66 -1.24 11.41
CA ASN A 215 -10.78 -1.32 9.95
C ASN A 215 -10.87 -2.77 9.45
N SER A 216 -10.25 -3.72 10.14
CA SER A 216 -10.35 -5.15 9.81
C SER A 216 -11.63 -5.83 10.27
N SER A 217 -12.43 -5.17 11.11
CA SER A 217 -13.55 -5.78 11.86
C SER A 217 -14.90 -5.75 11.16
N PHE A 218 -15.08 -4.93 10.10
CA PHE A 218 -16.35 -4.81 9.39
C PHE A 218 -16.27 -5.32 7.96
N ASN A 219 -17.41 -5.70 7.41
CA ASN A 219 -17.52 -6.15 6.03
C ASN A 219 -17.96 -4.97 5.13
N ILE A 220 -17.35 -4.88 3.96
CA ILE A 220 -17.79 -4.03 2.86
C ILE A 220 -18.45 -4.94 1.84
N SER A 221 -19.59 -4.54 1.26
CA SER A 221 -20.25 -5.32 0.20
C SER A 221 -19.34 -5.42 -1.03
N SER A 222 -19.53 -6.44 -1.87
CA SER A 222 -18.73 -6.58 -3.11
C SER A 222 -18.90 -5.39 -4.04
N SER A 223 -20.11 -4.82 -4.14
CA SER A 223 -20.38 -3.61 -4.95
C SER A 223 -19.65 -2.39 -4.42
N ASP A 224 -19.67 -2.17 -3.08
CA ASP A 224 -18.98 -1.03 -2.47
C ASP A 224 -17.46 -1.20 -2.55
N THR A 225 -16.96 -2.44 -2.38
CA THR A 225 -15.55 -2.78 -2.57
C THR A 225 -15.08 -2.40 -3.98
N PHE A 226 -15.86 -2.76 -5.01
CA PHE A 226 -15.56 -2.40 -6.39
C PHE A 226 -15.57 -0.87 -6.60
N THR A 227 -16.57 -0.17 -6.06
CA THR A 227 -16.68 1.29 -6.19
C THR A 227 -15.52 2.01 -5.51
N ILE A 228 -15.14 1.59 -4.30
CA ILE A 228 -14.00 2.15 -3.56
C ILE A 228 -12.70 1.88 -4.32
N HIS A 229 -12.52 0.66 -4.82
CA HIS A 229 -11.36 0.30 -5.61
C HIS A 229 -11.22 1.15 -6.88
N ASP A 230 -12.30 1.30 -7.68
CA ASP A 230 -12.31 2.12 -8.89
C ASP A 230 -12.03 3.59 -8.57
N PHE A 231 -12.68 4.13 -7.55
CA PHE A 231 -12.46 5.48 -7.05
C PHE A 231 -10.99 5.73 -6.69
N LEU A 232 -10.41 4.90 -5.84
CA LEU A 232 -9.01 5.05 -5.41
C LEU A 232 -8.03 4.87 -6.57
N SER A 233 -8.31 3.92 -7.48
CA SER A 233 -7.49 3.69 -8.68
C SER A 233 -7.46 4.91 -9.59
N ARG A 234 -8.60 5.55 -9.82
CA ARG A 234 -8.70 6.77 -10.63
C ARG A 234 -8.00 7.92 -9.94
N TYR A 235 -8.20 8.09 -8.63
CA TYR A 235 -7.56 9.14 -7.85
C TYR A 235 -6.03 9.05 -7.95
N PHE A 236 -5.47 7.87 -7.70
CA PHE A 236 -4.03 7.63 -7.85
C PHE A 236 -3.55 7.87 -9.29
N SER A 237 -4.31 7.45 -10.31
CA SER A 237 -3.91 7.65 -11.72
C SER A 237 -3.84 9.12 -12.10
N ILE A 238 -4.73 9.96 -11.57
CA ILE A 238 -4.75 11.40 -11.80
C ILE A 238 -3.52 12.06 -11.15
N HIS A 239 -3.24 11.75 -9.89
CA HIS A 239 -2.18 12.44 -9.13
C HIS A 239 -0.77 11.89 -9.36
N SER A 240 -0.62 10.61 -9.68
CA SER A 240 0.70 10.02 -9.95
C SER A 240 1.17 10.23 -11.40
N HIS A 241 0.34 10.80 -12.30
CA HIS A 241 0.60 10.92 -13.74
C HIS A 241 0.98 9.58 -14.41
N LYS A 242 0.68 8.46 -13.78
CA LYS A 242 0.92 7.09 -14.27
C LYS A 242 -0.41 6.36 -14.31
N LYS A 243 -0.64 5.52 -15.34
CA LYS A 243 -1.79 4.62 -15.32
C LYS A 243 -1.62 3.65 -14.16
N PHE A 244 -2.42 3.83 -13.13
CA PHE A 244 -2.38 3.04 -11.92
C PHE A 244 -3.36 1.86 -12.09
N THR A 245 -2.82 0.67 -12.28
CA THR A 245 -3.59 -0.57 -12.31
C THR A 245 -2.89 -1.56 -11.42
N TRP A 246 -3.48 -1.91 -10.30
CA TRP A 246 -3.04 -3.08 -9.55
C TRP A 246 -3.60 -4.33 -10.18
N ARG A 247 -2.71 -5.28 -10.42
CA ARG A 247 -3.06 -6.57 -11.06
C ARG A 247 -3.76 -7.51 -10.08
N THR A 248 -3.55 -7.30 -8.80
CA THR A 248 -4.13 -8.07 -7.71
C THR A 248 -5.47 -7.46 -7.34
N MET A 249 -6.56 -8.09 -7.79
CA MET A 249 -7.93 -7.67 -7.44
C MET A 249 -8.45 -8.48 -6.25
N PRO A 250 -9.29 -7.85 -5.39
CA PRO A 250 -10.00 -8.59 -4.36
C PRO A 250 -10.83 -9.74 -4.96
N PRO A 251 -10.95 -10.90 -4.29
CA PRO A 251 -11.90 -11.94 -4.68
C PRO A 251 -13.32 -11.37 -4.68
N GLY A 252 -14.05 -11.61 -5.77
CA GLY A 252 -15.41 -11.08 -5.98
C GLY A 252 -15.51 -9.84 -6.88
N ALA A 253 -14.42 -9.22 -7.25
CA ALA A 253 -14.36 -8.22 -8.32
C ALA A 253 -14.12 -8.92 -9.68
N THR A 254 -14.96 -9.84 -10.04
CA THR A 254 -14.97 -10.41 -11.42
C THR A 254 -15.53 -9.35 -12.35
N ILE A 255 -14.74 -8.99 -13.37
CA ILE A 255 -15.12 -8.13 -14.52
C ILE A 255 -16.30 -8.75 -15.26
#